data_c06c6aeae274130aa19ea93b66734071
#
_entry.id   c06c6aeae274130aa19ea93b66734071
#
_cell.length_a   1.000
_cell.length_b   1.000
_cell.length_c   1.000
_cell.angle_alpha   90.00
_cell.angle_beta   90.00
_cell.angle_gamma   90.00
#
_symmetry.space_group_name_H-M   'P 1'
#
loop_
_entity.id
_entity.type
_entity.pdbx_description
1 polymer ?
#
loop_
_entity_poly.entity_id
_entity_poly.type
_entity_poly.pdbx_seq_one_letter_code
_entity_poly.pdbx_strand_id
1 'polypeptide(L)'
;MRAFRYLYRLPLFAWHVLVHLPLTLLLIAIGNGGPLSHGIVRWWAGGLLRVFGMRVQRIGTPLPGGTLFVANHVSWVDIMALHSQHMMGFIAKSEIRRWPVVGWVTTHAETIFLQRGNGDSLGLVMAEMAQRLRDGRAVAAFPEGGTRDGRELGAFHARIFTAAVEANAPVQPVALCYGMHCEAQSIVAFAPRENFIGNLVRLLGEPPRPVRVCFMQPIPPGEHDGRRGIARVARERVLQAMAEA
;
A
#
# COMPACT_ATOMS: atom_id res chain seq x y z
N MET A 1 16.99 -15.32 -20.40
CA MET A 1 15.68 -15.35 -19.72
C MET A 1 15.12 -13.96 -19.39
N ARG A 2 15.95 -12.97 -18.92
CA ARG A 2 15.48 -11.61 -18.60
C ARG A 2 14.97 -10.87 -19.85
N ALA A 3 15.71 -10.93 -20.96
CA ALA A 3 15.28 -10.32 -22.24
C ALA A 3 13.91 -10.85 -22.72
N PHE A 4 13.66 -12.15 -22.57
CA PHE A 4 12.38 -12.76 -22.92
C PHE A 4 11.22 -12.19 -22.09
N ARG A 5 11.45 -11.92 -20.79
CA ARG A 5 10.41 -11.29 -19.95
C ARG A 5 10.11 -9.86 -20.42
N TYR A 6 11.11 -9.09 -20.76
CA TYR A 6 10.88 -7.75 -21.32
C TYR A 6 10.09 -7.81 -22.63
N LEU A 7 10.38 -8.77 -23.50
CA LEU A 7 9.72 -8.89 -24.80
C LEU A 7 8.19 -8.98 -24.70
N TYR A 8 7.67 -9.69 -23.72
CA TYR A 8 6.22 -9.80 -23.56
C TYR A 8 5.62 -8.89 -22.47
N ARG A 9 6.38 -8.55 -21.41
CA ARG A 9 5.85 -7.72 -20.33
C ARG A 9 5.80 -6.24 -20.67
N LEU A 10 6.73 -5.71 -21.44
CA LEU A 10 6.69 -4.30 -21.86
C LEU A 10 5.43 -3.98 -22.69
N PRO A 11 5.07 -4.75 -23.74
CA PRO A 11 3.80 -4.55 -24.44
C PRO A 11 2.58 -4.70 -23.53
N LEU A 12 2.56 -5.70 -22.62
CA LEU A 12 1.48 -5.88 -21.67
C LEU A 12 1.36 -4.71 -20.69
N PHE A 13 2.49 -4.20 -20.21
CA PHE A 13 2.55 -3.03 -19.35
C PHE A 13 2.04 -1.77 -20.08
N ALA A 14 2.53 -1.55 -21.30
CA ALA A 14 2.06 -0.45 -22.13
C ALA A 14 0.55 -0.52 -22.37
N TRP A 15 0.03 -1.70 -22.72
CA TRP A 15 -1.41 -1.92 -22.88
C TRP A 15 -2.17 -1.64 -21.58
N HIS A 16 -1.67 -2.14 -20.45
CA HIS A 16 -2.32 -1.96 -19.16
C HIS A 16 -2.38 -0.49 -18.73
N VAL A 17 -1.33 0.28 -19.04
CA VAL A 17 -1.27 1.72 -18.73
C VAL A 17 -2.02 2.57 -19.77
N LEU A 18 -1.91 2.26 -21.05
CA LEU A 18 -2.48 3.12 -22.10
C LEU A 18 -3.96 2.83 -22.40
N VAL A 19 -4.44 1.61 -22.12
CA VAL A 19 -5.81 1.20 -22.40
C VAL A 19 -6.60 0.95 -21.10
N HIS A 20 -6.10 0.06 -20.24
CA HIS A 20 -6.85 -0.30 -19.03
C HIS A 20 -6.90 0.85 -18.01
N LEU A 21 -5.85 1.67 -17.87
CA LEU A 21 -5.87 2.77 -16.91
C LEU A 21 -6.92 3.84 -17.30
N PRO A 22 -6.93 4.41 -18.52
CA PRO A 22 -7.98 5.37 -18.90
C PRO A 22 -9.38 4.80 -18.75
N LEU A 23 -9.61 3.53 -19.13
CA LEU A 23 -10.90 2.87 -18.96
C LEU A 23 -11.26 2.74 -17.47
N THR A 24 -10.32 2.33 -16.63
CA THR A 24 -10.49 2.27 -15.17
C THR A 24 -10.90 3.62 -14.60
N LEU A 25 -10.23 4.69 -15.03
CA LEU A 25 -10.49 6.04 -14.57
C LEU A 25 -11.87 6.53 -14.99
N LEU A 26 -12.27 6.25 -16.23
CA LEU A 26 -13.61 6.55 -16.73
C LEU A 26 -14.69 5.80 -15.92
N LEU A 27 -14.48 4.51 -15.66
CA LEU A 27 -15.44 3.70 -14.90
C LEU A 27 -15.53 4.13 -13.42
N ILE A 28 -14.42 4.56 -12.82
CA ILE A 28 -14.42 5.14 -11.45
C ILE A 28 -15.21 6.45 -11.43
N ALA A 29 -15.01 7.32 -12.43
CA ALA A 29 -15.76 8.58 -12.54
C ALA A 29 -17.28 8.33 -12.67
N ILE A 30 -17.69 7.36 -13.48
CA ILE A 30 -19.09 6.96 -13.63
C ILE A 30 -19.62 6.31 -12.35
N GLY A 31 -18.83 5.47 -11.69
CA GLY A 31 -19.22 4.72 -10.49
C GLY A 31 -19.23 5.56 -9.19
N ASN A 32 -18.86 6.83 -9.27
CA ASN A 32 -18.92 7.81 -8.18
C ASN A 32 -18.34 7.31 -6.82
N GLY A 33 -17.23 6.58 -6.88
CA GLY A 33 -16.52 6.09 -5.68
C GLY A 33 -17.20 4.95 -4.91
N GLY A 34 -18.28 4.37 -5.45
CA GLY A 34 -19.03 3.28 -4.82
C GLY A 34 -18.35 1.91 -4.94
N PRO A 35 -19.02 0.83 -4.48
CA PRO A 35 -18.48 -0.54 -4.48
C PRO A 35 -17.96 -1.03 -5.84
N LEU A 36 -18.60 -0.58 -6.94
CA LEU A 36 -18.15 -0.87 -8.29
C LEU A 36 -16.77 -0.28 -8.57
N SER A 37 -16.56 1.00 -8.21
CA SER A 37 -15.26 1.68 -8.34
C SER A 37 -14.17 0.95 -7.55
N HIS A 38 -14.47 0.50 -6.33
CA HIS A 38 -13.56 -0.30 -5.51
C HIS A 38 -13.19 -1.64 -6.20
N GLY A 39 -14.16 -2.32 -6.81
CA GLY A 39 -13.92 -3.53 -7.59
C GLY A 39 -13.00 -3.31 -8.78
N ILE A 40 -13.20 -2.21 -9.49
CA ILE A 40 -12.41 -1.81 -10.66
C ILE A 40 -10.96 -1.49 -10.26
N VAL A 41 -10.74 -0.74 -9.17
CA VAL A 41 -9.39 -0.45 -8.64
C VAL A 41 -8.66 -1.74 -8.29
N ARG A 42 -9.34 -2.66 -7.58
CA ARG A 42 -8.76 -3.97 -7.22
C ARG A 42 -8.37 -4.78 -8.45
N TRP A 43 -9.24 -4.83 -9.45
CA TRP A 43 -8.97 -5.52 -10.71
C TRP A 43 -7.75 -4.93 -11.42
N TRP A 44 -7.68 -3.61 -11.54
CA TRP A 44 -6.58 -2.93 -12.20
C TRP A 44 -5.25 -3.13 -11.46
N ALA A 45 -5.22 -2.94 -10.14
CA ALA A 45 -4.02 -3.13 -9.33
C ALA A 45 -3.53 -4.59 -9.38
N GLY A 46 -4.44 -5.57 -9.28
CA GLY A 46 -4.11 -6.99 -9.43
C GLY A 46 -3.63 -7.34 -10.83
N GLY A 47 -4.19 -6.72 -11.86
CA GLY A 47 -3.75 -6.86 -13.26
C GLY A 47 -2.32 -6.33 -13.46
N LEU A 48 -2.03 -5.15 -12.93
CA LEU A 48 -0.70 -4.58 -12.96
C LEU A 48 0.34 -5.53 -12.34
N LEU A 49 0.07 -6.04 -11.16
CA LEU A 49 0.97 -6.99 -10.48
C LEU A 49 1.21 -8.26 -11.31
N ARG A 50 0.18 -8.78 -12.00
CA ARG A 50 0.32 -9.94 -12.90
C ARG A 50 1.24 -9.63 -14.08
N VAL A 51 1.22 -8.42 -14.62
CA VAL A 51 2.16 -7.99 -15.67
C VAL A 51 3.61 -8.08 -15.18
N PHE A 52 3.86 -7.76 -13.90
CA PHE A 52 5.18 -7.94 -13.26
C PHE A 52 5.48 -9.42 -12.90
N GLY A 53 4.55 -10.34 -13.16
CA GLY A 53 4.68 -11.74 -12.76
C GLY A 53 4.43 -11.99 -11.27
N MET A 54 3.81 -11.05 -10.60
CA MET A 54 3.48 -11.14 -9.18
C MET A 54 2.07 -11.70 -9.01
N ARG A 55 1.93 -12.80 -8.27
CA ARG A 55 0.65 -13.46 -7.98
C ARG A 55 0.28 -13.21 -6.53
N VAL A 56 -0.70 -12.35 -6.32
CA VAL A 56 -1.13 -11.99 -4.97
C VAL A 56 -1.98 -13.09 -4.37
N GLN A 57 -1.63 -13.48 -3.15
CA GLN A 57 -2.35 -14.40 -2.29
C GLN A 57 -2.77 -13.66 -1.03
N ARG A 58 -4.06 -13.66 -0.72
CA ARG A 58 -4.59 -13.07 0.50
C ARG A 58 -4.65 -14.11 1.60
N ILE A 59 -4.14 -13.74 2.77
CA ILE A 59 -4.26 -14.51 4.01
C ILE A 59 -5.01 -13.64 5.01
N GLY A 60 -6.01 -14.18 5.64
CA GLY A 60 -6.91 -13.42 6.50
C GLY A 60 -7.90 -12.53 5.74
N THR A 61 -8.64 -11.71 6.47
CA THR A 61 -9.70 -10.87 5.92
C THR A 61 -9.50 -9.42 6.34
N PRO A 62 -9.53 -8.46 5.39
CA PRO A 62 -9.51 -7.06 5.73
C PRO A 62 -10.77 -6.69 6.51
N LEU A 63 -10.59 -5.98 7.62
CA LEU A 63 -11.71 -5.49 8.43
C LEU A 63 -12.43 -4.38 7.65
N PRO A 64 -13.74 -4.46 7.48
CA PRO A 64 -14.50 -3.44 6.78
C PRO A 64 -14.66 -2.16 7.62
N GLY A 65 -15.05 -1.07 6.96
CA GLY A 65 -15.32 0.20 7.62
C GLY A 65 -14.08 1.03 7.91
N GLY A 66 -14.19 1.93 8.86
CA GLY A 66 -13.14 2.88 9.25
C GLY A 66 -11.99 2.21 9.99
N THR A 67 -11.13 1.52 9.26
CA THR A 67 -9.99 0.77 9.80
C THR A 67 -8.67 1.41 9.36
N LEU A 68 -7.74 1.58 10.30
CA LEU A 68 -6.35 1.94 9.97
C LEU A 68 -5.55 0.67 9.69
N PHE A 69 -5.22 0.46 8.42
CA PHE A 69 -4.30 -0.61 8.01
C PHE A 69 -2.86 -0.12 8.12
N VAL A 70 -1.98 -0.93 8.70
CA VAL A 70 -0.56 -0.60 8.85
C VAL A 70 0.31 -1.75 8.35
N ALA A 71 1.26 -1.46 7.45
CA ALA A 71 2.07 -2.48 6.80
C ALA A 71 3.55 -2.12 6.75
N ASN A 72 4.41 -3.13 6.52
CA ASN A 72 5.80 -2.93 6.12
C ASN A 72 5.89 -2.33 4.71
N HIS A 73 7.02 -1.62 4.42
CA HIS A 73 7.14 -0.84 3.18
C HIS A 73 8.51 -0.97 2.52
N VAL A 74 8.54 -1.56 1.33
CA VAL A 74 9.77 -1.74 0.55
C VAL A 74 9.74 -1.03 -0.80
N SER A 75 8.55 -0.87 -1.41
CA SER A 75 8.43 -0.16 -2.69
C SER A 75 6.99 0.27 -3.02
N TRP A 76 6.80 0.90 -4.17
CA TRP A 76 5.47 1.24 -4.71
C TRP A 76 4.56 0.02 -4.94
N VAL A 77 5.15 -1.16 -5.08
CA VAL A 77 4.42 -2.44 -5.27
C VAL A 77 3.52 -2.76 -4.09
N ASP A 78 3.91 -2.34 -2.87
CA ASP A 78 3.15 -2.54 -1.64
C ASP A 78 1.76 -1.90 -1.73
N ILE A 79 1.69 -0.70 -2.32
CA ILE A 79 0.43 0.03 -2.53
C ILE A 79 -0.46 -0.75 -3.50
N MET A 80 0.12 -1.27 -4.58
CA MET A 80 -0.62 -2.08 -5.55
C MET A 80 -1.09 -3.41 -4.96
N ALA A 81 -0.25 -4.05 -4.14
CA ALA A 81 -0.60 -5.29 -3.46
C ALA A 81 -1.80 -5.08 -2.51
N LEU A 82 -1.79 -4.03 -1.71
CA LEU A 82 -2.89 -3.68 -0.81
C LEU A 82 -4.16 -3.30 -1.59
N HIS A 83 -4.07 -2.41 -2.59
CA HIS A 83 -5.22 -2.04 -3.43
C HIS A 83 -5.83 -3.22 -4.17
N SER A 84 -5.04 -4.24 -4.55
CA SER A 84 -5.57 -5.44 -5.18
C SER A 84 -6.47 -6.26 -4.25
N GLN A 85 -6.40 -6.03 -2.94
CA GLN A 85 -7.16 -6.78 -1.93
C GLN A 85 -8.31 -5.97 -1.32
N HIS A 86 -8.07 -4.70 -1.04
CA HIS A 86 -9.05 -3.83 -0.39
C HIS A 86 -8.84 -2.37 -0.81
N MET A 87 -9.94 -1.62 -0.94
CA MET A 87 -9.85 -0.18 -1.20
C MET A 87 -9.53 0.55 0.10
N MET A 88 -8.50 1.39 0.08
CA MET A 88 -8.06 2.18 1.23
C MET A 88 -7.32 3.43 0.76
N GLY A 89 -7.48 4.54 1.46
CA GLY A 89 -6.75 5.77 1.18
C GLY A 89 -5.31 5.68 1.71
N PHE A 90 -4.32 6.10 0.93
CA PHE A 90 -2.91 6.11 1.34
C PHE A 90 -2.43 7.53 1.67
N ILE A 91 -1.35 7.60 2.46
CA ILE A 91 -0.63 8.85 2.69
C ILE A 91 0.52 8.90 1.69
N ALA A 92 0.57 9.96 0.89
CA ALA A 92 1.64 10.18 -0.08
C ALA A 92 2.26 11.57 0.08
N LYS A 93 3.48 11.73 -0.44
CA LYS A 93 4.12 13.04 -0.52
C LYS A 93 3.35 13.95 -1.48
N SER A 94 3.20 15.24 -1.15
CA SER A 94 2.49 16.23 -1.98
C SER A 94 3.09 16.40 -3.37
N GLU A 95 4.40 16.16 -3.52
CA GLU A 95 5.09 16.23 -4.82
C GLU A 95 4.56 15.21 -5.82
N ILE A 96 4.08 14.04 -5.35
CA ILE A 96 3.52 12.98 -6.21
C ILE A 96 2.27 13.49 -6.94
N ARG A 97 1.52 14.42 -6.34
CA ARG A 97 0.34 15.05 -6.98
C ARG A 97 0.66 15.72 -8.31
N ARG A 98 1.92 16.16 -8.49
CA ARG A 98 2.38 16.84 -9.71
C ARG A 98 2.92 15.88 -10.78
N TRP A 99 3.04 14.59 -10.48
CA TRP A 99 3.53 13.62 -11.45
C TRP A 99 2.45 13.35 -12.51
N PRO A 100 2.79 13.40 -13.81
CA PRO A 100 1.86 13.05 -14.86
C PRO A 100 1.27 11.65 -14.61
N VAL A 101 -0.01 11.47 -14.87
CA VAL A 101 -0.77 10.22 -14.66
C VAL A 101 -0.85 9.78 -13.20
N VAL A 102 0.30 9.59 -12.52
CA VAL A 102 0.36 9.12 -11.12
C VAL A 102 -0.34 10.10 -10.17
N GLY A 103 -0.12 11.40 -10.33
CA GLY A 103 -0.77 12.44 -9.51
C GLY A 103 -2.28 12.44 -9.69
N TRP A 104 -2.75 12.23 -10.91
CA TRP A 104 -4.18 12.14 -11.18
C TRP A 104 -4.79 10.86 -10.58
N VAL A 105 -4.15 9.70 -10.77
CA VAL A 105 -4.57 8.41 -10.18
C VAL A 105 -4.64 8.50 -8.66
N THR A 106 -3.59 9.01 -8.00
CA THR A 106 -3.54 9.10 -6.55
C THR A 106 -4.61 10.02 -5.98
N THR A 107 -4.94 11.11 -6.69
CA THR A 107 -6.03 12.02 -6.28
C THR A 107 -7.38 11.29 -6.26
N HIS A 108 -7.64 10.41 -7.24
CA HIS A 108 -8.89 9.65 -7.32
C HIS A 108 -8.87 8.33 -6.51
N ALA A 109 -7.69 7.91 -6.03
CA ALA A 109 -7.51 6.76 -5.15
C ALA A 109 -7.54 7.15 -3.65
N GLU A 110 -8.27 8.19 -3.29
CA GLU A 110 -8.44 8.66 -1.90
C GLU A 110 -7.12 8.98 -1.17
N THR A 111 -6.07 9.39 -1.89
CA THR A 111 -4.77 9.69 -1.28
C THR A 111 -4.83 10.96 -0.44
N ILE A 112 -4.26 10.90 0.76
CA ILE A 112 -4.02 12.03 1.65
C ILE A 112 -2.62 12.55 1.37
N PHE A 113 -2.48 13.82 0.95
CA PHE A 113 -1.18 14.38 0.60
C PHE A 113 -0.52 15.07 1.79
N LEU A 114 0.70 14.64 2.10
CA LEU A 114 1.56 15.20 3.16
C LEU A 114 2.61 16.13 2.56
N GLN A 115 2.65 17.38 3.01
CA GLN A 115 3.71 18.33 2.71
C GLN A 115 4.83 18.16 3.75
N ARG A 116 5.98 17.58 3.34
CA ARG A 116 7.13 17.38 4.22
C ARG A 116 7.79 18.73 4.57
N GLY A 117 8.33 18.81 5.79
CA GLY A 117 9.02 20.00 6.28
C GLY A 117 8.13 21.05 6.95
N ASN A 118 6.81 20.88 6.89
CA ASN A 118 5.87 21.73 7.63
C ASN A 118 5.30 20.92 8.81
N GLY A 119 5.62 21.30 10.05
CA GLY A 119 5.15 20.63 11.27
C GLY A 119 3.62 20.59 11.37
N ASP A 120 2.95 21.62 10.90
CA ASP A 120 1.49 21.75 10.90
C ASP A 120 0.84 20.80 9.90
N SER A 121 1.51 20.52 8.78
CA SER A 121 1.01 19.61 7.75
C SER A 121 0.78 18.17 8.27
N LEU A 122 1.61 17.71 9.19
CA LEU A 122 1.43 16.35 9.75
C LEU A 122 0.22 16.30 10.70
N GLY A 123 -0.05 17.36 11.44
CA GLY A 123 -1.27 17.50 12.25
C GLY A 123 -2.52 17.45 11.38
N LEU A 124 -2.54 18.19 10.28
CA LEU A 124 -3.65 18.18 9.31
C LEU A 124 -3.88 16.80 8.68
N VAL A 125 -2.80 16.09 8.34
CA VAL A 125 -2.90 14.71 7.81
C VAL A 125 -3.50 13.77 8.86
N MET A 126 -3.09 13.86 10.13
CA MET A 126 -3.66 13.04 11.20
C MET A 126 -5.16 13.34 11.40
N ALA A 127 -5.55 14.61 11.38
CA ALA A 127 -6.94 15.02 11.49
C ALA A 127 -7.79 14.51 10.32
N GLU A 128 -7.27 14.61 9.07
CA GLU A 128 -7.93 14.07 7.88
C GLU A 128 -8.07 12.55 7.93
N MET A 129 -7.02 11.84 8.37
CA MET A 129 -7.09 10.38 8.58
C MET A 129 -8.17 10.03 9.61
N ALA A 130 -8.17 10.71 10.77
CA ALA A 130 -9.12 10.48 11.82
C ALA A 130 -10.57 10.75 11.34
N GLN A 131 -10.77 11.78 10.52
CA GLN A 131 -12.07 12.07 9.94
C GLN A 131 -12.52 10.95 8.99
N ARG A 132 -11.65 10.48 8.11
CA ARG A 132 -11.97 9.36 7.20
C ARG A 132 -12.33 8.08 7.95
N LEU A 133 -11.59 7.77 9.00
CA LEU A 133 -11.88 6.62 9.85
C LEU A 133 -13.26 6.74 10.51
N ARG A 134 -13.62 7.93 11.02
CA ARG A 134 -14.98 8.20 11.56
C ARG A 134 -16.07 8.08 10.50
N ASP A 135 -15.78 8.48 9.27
CA ASP A 135 -16.69 8.36 8.11
C ASP A 135 -16.81 6.90 7.61
N GLY A 136 -16.21 5.92 8.29
CA GLY A 136 -16.24 4.51 7.89
C GLY A 136 -15.33 4.18 6.70
N ARG A 137 -14.38 5.07 6.34
CA ARG A 137 -13.46 4.86 5.22
C ARG A 137 -12.12 4.31 5.71
N ALA A 138 -11.63 3.27 5.03
CA ALA A 138 -10.35 2.64 5.33
C ALA A 138 -9.17 3.55 4.96
N VAL A 139 -8.17 3.61 5.83
CA VAL A 139 -6.92 4.33 5.58
C VAL A 139 -5.75 3.36 5.75
N ALA A 140 -4.76 3.42 4.87
CA ALA A 140 -3.53 2.66 4.99
C ALA A 140 -2.32 3.57 5.22
N ALA A 141 -1.42 3.11 6.05
CA ALA A 141 -0.18 3.80 6.32
C ALA A 141 1.00 2.82 6.42
N PHE A 142 2.18 3.33 6.09
CA PHE A 142 3.45 2.64 6.29
C PHE A 142 4.18 3.32 7.45
N PRO A 143 4.08 2.77 8.69
CA PRO A 143 4.59 3.42 9.89
C PRO A 143 6.11 3.55 9.94
N GLU A 144 6.83 2.90 9.04
CA GLU A 144 8.29 3.04 8.88
C GLU A 144 8.69 4.43 8.36
N GLY A 145 7.75 5.22 7.85
CA GLY A 145 7.98 6.59 7.37
C GLY A 145 8.67 6.69 6.01
N GLY A 146 8.94 5.59 5.34
CA GLY A 146 9.54 5.48 4.01
C GLY A 146 9.86 4.04 3.66
N THR A 147 10.23 3.81 2.41
CA THR A 147 10.64 2.48 1.93
C THR A 147 11.95 2.05 2.57
N ARG A 148 12.05 0.76 2.90
CA ARG A 148 13.25 0.12 3.43
C ARG A 148 13.89 -0.78 2.37
N ASP A 149 15.10 -1.27 2.64
CA ASP A 149 15.82 -2.18 1.74
C ASP A 149 15.29 -3.63 1.77
N GLY A 150 14.31 -3.91 2.61
CA GLY A 150 13.66 -5.21 2.73
C GLY A 150 14.46 -6.27 3.49
N ARG A 151 15.56 -5.90 4.14
CA ARG A 151 16.34 -6.83 4.97
C ARG A 151 15.76 -6.97 6.36
N GLU A 152 15.31 -5.86 6.93
CA GLU A 152 14.74 -5.80 8.27
C GLU A 152 13.49 -4.93 8.30
N LEU A 153 12.57 -5.28 9.20
CA LEU A 153 11.42 -4.45 9.50
C LEU A 153 11.86 -3.27 10.39
N GLY A 154 11.70 -2.06 9.87
CA GLY A 154 12.01 -0.83 10.58
C GLY A 154 11.13 -0.60 11.81
N ALA A 155 11.44 0.45 12.57
CA ALA A 155 10.60 0.89 13.67
C ALA A 155 9.28 1.47 13.15
N PHE A 156 8.19 1.19 13.85
CA PHE A 156 6.88 1.79 13.58
C PHE A 156 6.74 3.09 14.35
N HIS A 157 6.67 4.22 13.64
CA HIS A 157 6.50 5.53 14.23
C HIS A 157 5.11 5.69 14.84
N ALA A 158 5.05 5.81 16.16
CA ALA A 158 3.79 5.86 16.91
C ALA A 158 2.85 7.02 16.50
N ARG A 159 3.39 8.10 15.90
CA ARG A 159 2.59 9.27 15.55
C ARG A 159 1.47 8.99 14.56
N ILE A 160 1.67 8.03 13.64
CA ILE A 160 0.64 7.70 12.65
C ILE A 160 -0.62 7.07 13.30
N PHE A 161 -0.46 6.39 14.42
CA PHE A 161 -1.55 5.75 15.14
C PHE A 161 -2.42 6.74 15.93
N THR A 162 -2.01 8.01 16.01
CA THR A 162 -2.81 9.08 16.64
C THR A 162 -4.19 9.18 15.98
N ALA A 163 -4.25 9.05 14.65
CA ALA A 163 -5.51 9.11 13.92
C ALA A 163 -6.50 8.02 14.33
N ALA A 164 -6.04 6.79 14.55
CA ALA A 164 -6.90 5.69 15.02
C ALA A 164 -7.37 5.92 16.46
N VAL A 165 -6.49 6.40 17.35
CA VAL A 165 -6.86 6.73 18.74
C VAL A 165 -7.91 7.84 18.78
N GLU A 166 -7.72 8.93 18.02
CA GLU A 166 -8.66 10.07 17.95
C GLU A 166 -10.00 9.70 17.30
N ALA A 167 -9.99 8.77 16.36
CA ALA A 167 -11.18 8.29 15.69
C ALA A 167 -11.90 7.15 16.46
N ASN A 168 -11.32 6.65 17.54
CA ASN A 168 -11.74 5.42 18.20
C ASN A 168 -11.93 4.26 17.21
N ALA A 169 -10.96 4.12 16.28
CA ALA A 169 -10.99 3.17 15.16
C ALA A 169 -10.03 2.00 15.39
N PRO A 170 -10.35 0.79 14.91
CA PRO A 170 -9.45 -0.36 14.98
C PRO A 170 -8.23 -0.16 14.08
N VAL A 171 -7.12 -0.81 14.48
CA VAL A 171 -5.89 -0.89 13.68
C VAL A 171 -5.70 -2.33 13.23
N GLN A 172 -5.57 -2.56 11.92
CA GLN A 172 -5.28 -3.89 11.41
C GLN A 172 -3.87 -3.95 10.84
N PRO A 173 -2.94 -4.68 11.46
CA PRO A 173 -1.61 -4.93 10.93
C PRO A 173 -1.69 -5.80 9.67
N VAL A 174 -0.83 -5.52 8.68
CA VAL A 174 -0.75 -6.28 7.43
C VAL A 174 0.71 -6.57 7.12
N ALA A 175 1.07 -7.84 6.93
CA ALA A 175 2.39 -8.21 6.46
C ALA A 175 2.36 -8.41 4.93
N LEU A 176 3.31 -7.75 4.25
CA LEU A 176 3.55 -7.89 2.82
C LEU A 176 4.81 -8.73 2.62
N CYS A 177 4.65 -9.92 2.05
CA CYS A 177 5.72 -10.86 1.82
C CYS A 177 5.89 -11.14 0.33
N TYR A 178 7.09 -10.95 -0.17
CA TYR A 178 7.49 -11.26 -1.54
C TYR A 178 8.33 -12.53 -1.56
N GLY A 179 7.94 -13.52 -2.40
CA GLY A 179 8.49 -14.87 -2.38
C GLY A 179 7.68 -15.82 -1.49
N MET A 180 8.12 -17.06 -1.38
CA MET A 180 7.42 -18.10 -0.61
C MET A 180 7.58 -17.89 0.90
N HIS A 181 8.74 -17.37 1.35
CA HIS A 181 9.11 -17.18 2.74
C HIS A 181 9.64 -15.77 3.01
N CYS A 182 9.05 -14.75 2.38
CA CYS A 182 9.49 -13.34 2.43
C CYS A 182 10.94 -13.09 1.95
N GLU A 183 11.56 -14.03 1.25
CA GLU A 183 12.98 -13.99 0.85
C GLU A 183 13.25 -12.97 -0.27
N ALA A 184 12.23 -12.48 -0.95
CA ALA A 184 12.37 -11.57 -2.08
C ALA A 184 12.10 -10.09 -1.75
N GLN A 185 12.02 -9.73 -0.47
CA GLN A 185 11.79 -8.34 -0.03
C GLN A 185 12.82 -7.37 -0.62
N SER A 186 14.12 -7.69 -0.50
CA SER A 186 15.22 -6.87 -1.00
C SER A 186 15.26 -6.80 -2.55
N ILE A 187 14.68 -7.80 -3.23
CA ILE A 187 14.57 -7.79 -4.69
C ILE A 187 13.49 -6.79 -5.15
N VAL A 188 12.40 -6.67 -4.39
CA VAL A 188 11.30 -5.76 -4.72
C VAL A 188 11.60 -4.33 -4.25
N ALA A 189 12.35 -4.19 -3.16
CA ALA A 189 12.79 -2.89 -2.63
C ALA A 189 13.54 -2.06 -3.67
N PHE A 190 13.60 -0.76 -3.46
CA PHE A 190 14.47 0.12 -4.25
C PHE A 190 15.94 -0.23 -4.00
N ALA A 191 16.70 -0.43 -5.08
CA ALA A 191 18.15 -0.54 -4.99
C ALA A 191 18.77 0.83 -4.58
N PRO A 192 20.01 0.85 -4.05
CA PRO A 192 20.67 2.11 -3.71
C PRO A 192 20.68 3.10 -4.88
N ARG A 193 20.21 4.32 -4.63
CA ARG A 193 20.08 5.41 -5.65
C ARG A 193 19.10 5.09 -6.81
N GLU A 194 18.33 4.03 -6.73
CA GLU A 194 17.33 3.70 -7.73
C GLU A 194 16.12 4.64 -7.62
N ASN A 195 15.68 5.18 -8.74
CA ASN A 195 14.44 5.94 -8.82
C ASN A 195 13.26 5.03 -9.18
N PHE A 196 12.05 5.59 -9.16
CA PHE A 196 10.81 4.86 -9.46
C PHE A 196 10.86 4.15 -10.82
N ILE A 197 11.32 4.82 -11.88
CA ILE A 197 11.38 4.24 -13.23
C ILE A 197 12.40 3.10 -13.30
N GLY A 198 13.57 3.28 -12.68
CA GLY A 198 14.59 2.23 -12.58
C GLY A 198 14.06 0.97 -11.91
N ASN A 199 13.39 1.13 -10.76
CA ASN A 199 12.78 0.03 -10.04
C ASN A 199 11.70 -0.66 -10.88
N LEU A 200 10.80 0.10 -11.51
CA LEU A 200 9.76 -0.41 -12.40
C LEU A 200 10.36 -1.26 -13.54
N VAL A 201 11.34 -0.71 -14.26
CA VAL A 201 12.00 -1.42 -15.38
C VAL A 201 12.70 -2.68 -14.86
N ARG A 202 13.42 -2.59 -13.75
CA ARG A 202 14.11 -3.74 -13.15
C ARG A 202 13.12 -4.85 -12.80
N LEU A 203 12.02 -4.52 -12.15
CA LEU A 203 11.00 -5.49 -11.73
C LEU A 203 10.29 -6.17 -12.90
N LEU A 204 10.11 -5.49 -14.06
CA LEU A 204 9.60 -6.13 -15.28
C LEU A 204 10.51 -7.27 -15.77
N GLY A 205 11.80 -7.21 -15.50
CA GLY A 205 12.78 -8.26 -15.87
C GLY A 205 12.89 -9.40 -14.86
N GLU A 206 12.31 -9.27 -13.66
CA GLU A 206 12.45 -10.25 -12.57
C GLU A 206 11.64 -11.53 -12.79
N PRO A 207 12.06 -12.69 -12.23
CA PRO A 207 11.27 -13.92 -12.23
C PRO A 207 9.88 -13.72 -11.61
N PRO A 208 8.85 -14.49 -12.05
CA PRO A 208 7.57 -14.51 -11.36
C PRO A 208 7.72 -14.95 -9.91
N ARG A 209 6.90 -14.36 -9.03
CA ARG A 209 6.90 -14.69 -7.60
C ARG A 209 5.53 -14.52 -6.97
N PRO A 210 5.21 -15.25 -5.91
CA PRO A 210 4.03 -15.00 -5.08
C PRO A 210 4.24 -13.70 -4.29
N VAL A 211 3.12 -13.05 -3.99
CA VAL A 211 3.04 -11.91 -3.06
C VAL A 211 1.96 -12.26 -2.06
N ARG A 212 2.31 -12.43 -0.81
CA ARG A 212 1.34 -12.70 0.25
C ARG A 212 0.98 -11.40 0.96
N VAL A 213 -0.32 -11.14 1.05
CA VAL A 213 -0.89 -10.02 1.80
C VAL A 213 -1.62 -10.62 3.00
N CYS A 214 -0.97 -10.58 4.16
CA CYS A 214 -1.44 -11.21 5.39
C CYS A 214 -2.15 -10.17 6.26
N PHE A 215 -3.48 -10.21 6.29
CA PHE A 215 -4.30 -9.41 7.20
C PHE A 215 -4.39 -10.12 8.55
N MET A 216 -3.76 -9.54 9.57
CA MET A 216 -3.73 -10.11 10.90
C MET A 216 -4.93 -9.69 11.74
N GLN A 217 -5.06 -10.26 12.93
CA GLN A 217 -6.12 -9.90 13.85
C GLN A 217 -6.07 -8.38 14.12
N PRO A 218 -7.21 -7.69 14.00
CA PRO A 218 -7.28 -6.28 14.33
C PRO A 218 -6.94 -6.02 15.80
N ILE A 219 -6.42 -4.85 16.08
CA ILE A 219 -6.24 -4.29 17.42
C ILE A 219 -7.45 -3.40 17.67
N PRO A 220 -8.38 -3.79 18.57
CA PRO A 220 -9.54 -2.99 18.90
C PRO A 220 -9.15 -1.64 19.51
N PRO A 221 -10.01 -0.61 19.41
CA PRO A 221 -9.82 0.63 20.13
C PRO A 221 -9.75 0.39 21.64
N GLY A 222 -8.82 1.04 22.33
CA GLY A 222 -8.66 0.96 23.78
C GLY A 222 -8.00 -0.31 24.33
N GLU A 223 -7.66 -1.30 23.49
CA GLU A 223 -6.99 -2.54 23.95
C GLU A 223 -5.58 -2.29 24.49
N HIS A 224 -4.87 -1.28 23.99
CA HIS A 224 -3.50 -0.96 24.41
C HIS A 224 -3.34 0.50 24.79
N ASP A 225 -2.35 0.79 25.65
CA ASP A 225 -2.02 2.14 26.12
C ASP A 225 -1.58 3.09 24.99
N GLY A 226 -2.59 3.75 24.41
CA GLY A 226 -2.43 4.78 23.42
C GLY A 226 -1.60 4.37 22.19
N ARG A 227 -1.21 5.36 21.42
CA ARG A 227 -0.52 5.15 20.13
C ARG A 227 0.81 4.36 20.21
N ARG A 228 1.54 4.43 21.34
CA ARG A 228 2.83 3.73 21.47
C ARG A 228 2.64 2.23 21.68
N GLY A 229 1.67 1.85 22.50
CA GLY A 229 1.31 0.44 22.73
C GLY A 229 0.82 -0.20 21.42
N ILE A 230 -0.09 0.48 20.71
CA ILE A 230 -0.61 0.01 19.41
C ILE A 230 0.52 -0.15 18.39
N ALA A 231 1.43 0.82 18.28
CA ALA A 231 2.56 0.76 17.33
C ALA A 231 3.48 -0.43 17.59
N ARG A 232 3.80 -0.70 18.88
CA ARG A 232 4.63 -1.85 19.29
C ARG A 232 3.95 -3.16 18.90
N VAL A 233 2.69 -3.36 19.30
CA VAL A 233 1.95 -4.60 19.02
C VAL A 233 1.75 -4.80 17.51
N ALA A 234 1.42 -3.76 16.77
CA ALA A 234 1.26 -3.84 15.32
C ALA A 234 2.58 -4.28 14.65
N ARG A 235 3.73 -3.71 15.06
CA ARG A 235 5.04 -4.11 14.55
C ARG A 235 5.39 -5.56 14.89
N GLU A 236 5.14 -5.97 16.12
CA GLU A 236 5.40 -7.36 16.57
C GLU A 236 4.59 -8.36 15.75
N ARG A 237 3.30 -8.09 15.52
CA ARG A 237 2.45 -8.94 14.67
C ARG A 237 2.94 -9.01 13.23
N VAL A 238 3.35 -7.88 12.63
CA VAL A 238 3.92 -7.88 11.27
C VAL A 238 5.21 -8.69 11.22
N LEU A 239 6.12 -8.50 12.18
CA LEU A 239 7.38 -9.22 12.24
C LEU A 239 7.18 -10.74 12.38
N GLN A 240 6.26 -11.15 13.27
CA GLN A 240 5.91 -12.55 13.45
C GLN A 240 5.34 -13.15 12.15
N ALA A 241 4.39 -12.48 11.51
CA ALA A 241 3.79 -12.96 10.27
C ALA A 241 4.81 -13.06 9.12
N MET A 242 5.84 -12.20 9.10
CA MET A 242 6.94 -12.29 8.13
C MET A 242 7.89 -13.47 8.43
N ALA A 243 8.06 -13.84 9.70
CA ALA A 243 8.91 -14.97 10.10
C ALA A 243 8.22 -16.34 9.91
N GLU A 244 6.89 -16.40 10.01
CA GLU A 244 6.07 -17.61 9.82
C GLU A 244 5.69 -17.84 8.34
N ALA A 245 6.11 -16.95 7.48
CA ALA A 245 5.73 -16.92 6.07
C ALA A 245 6.41 -17.96 5.18
#